data_91e429df563e236967c24d3c576ffbbb
#
_entry.id   91e429df563e236967c24d3c576ffbbb
#
_cell.length_a   1.000
_cell.length_b   1.000
_cell.length_c   1.000
_cell.angle_alpha   90.00
_cell.angle_beta   90.00
_cell.angle_gamma   90.00
#
_symmetry.space_group_name_H-M   'P 1'
#
loop_
_entity.id
_entity.type
_entity.pdbx_description
1 polymer ?
#
loop_
_entity_poly.entity_id
_entity_poly.type
_entity_poly.pdbx_seq_one_letter_code
_entity_poly.pdbx_strand_id
1 'polypeptide(L)'
;LILSLAFLVGFSSAYNDRDITLSMWTHNQLYVDYFNTYLEEVQAAFPDDNITFDFQVTPDMATNSLTAIASGSEHTDLLGIEISGFGLFMVDDIISDNFVPLTDMYGDMSQWNPGKVAAWTHTNGEIYGIESEGCYMVYYYNPSILESYGKSVPKTWDEFMETGKILAKDGISMMLSELRFIGMYQQAGGKFFNEDGEFEMDEDLFMEVLKFQEEAFASGVINYTTDYWGQTPGVLYNSKQTVGTMAPDWYNNCCLQPTVKDTQSGEWRVAPLPTWGDKGYKTFHWGGTGFAIHKSSEAVDVAKKLLELAYFSYEGQIAKYDFFGGMPTLLAALEDPRIADKKFDFYGGQKFAEPFISVAGSSADDYQHVGRAIIDSVSRDLTTLLANGEITAEEAHERFISQVQDELDFL
;
A
#
# COMPACT_ATOMS: atom_id res chain seq x y z
N LEU A 1 -25.27 69.46 27.02
CA LEU A 1 -24.72 68.67 25.84
C LEU A 1 -23.48 67.98 26.29
N ILE A 2 -23.51 66.67 26.52
CA ILE A 2 -22.37 65.83 26.82
C ILE A 2 -22.06 65.03 25.53
N LEU A 3 -20.93 65.35 24.88
CA LEU A 3 -20.42 64.57 23.76
C LEU A 3 -19.70 63.35 24.35
N SER A 4 -20.24 62.15 24.10
CA SER A 4 -19.49 60.88 24.30
C SER A 4 -18.61 60.59 23.10
N LEU A 5 -17.32 60.68 23.26
CA LEU A 5 -16.33 60.16 22.30
C LEU A 5 -16.24 58.63 22.52
N ALA A 6 -16.78 57.83 21.58
CA ALA A 6 -16.54 56.41 21.51
C ALA A 6 -15.15 56.21 20.86
N PHE A 7 -14.19 55.73 21.65
CA PHE A 7 -12.93 55.18 21.12
C PHE A 7 -13.23 53.77 20.55
N LEU A 8 -13.25 53.65 19.23
CA LEU A 8 -13.11 52.39 18.53
C LEU A 8 -11.62 51.95 18.67
N VAL A 9 -11.39 51.06 19.63
CA VAL A 9 -10.14 50.30 19.66
C VAL A 9 -10.29 49.22 18.58
N GLY A 10 -9.74 49.51 17.41
CA GLY A 10 -9.51 48.48 16.41
C GLY A 10 -8.46 47.51 16.94
N PHE A 11 -8.90 46.30 17.27
CA PHE A 11 -7.97 45.18 17.37
C PHE A 11 -7.50 44.87 15.94
N SER A 12 -6.39 45.47 15.53
CA SER A 12 -5.55 44.95 14.46
C SER A 12 -4.97 43.63 15.01
N SER A 13 -5.53 42.50 14.65
CA SER A 13 -4.76 41.27 14.73
C SER A 13 -3.55 41.49 13.81
N ALA A 14 -2.37 41.48 14.37
CA ALA A 14 -1.16 41.40 13.59
C ALA A 14 -1.19 40.03 12.88
N TYR A 15 -1.73 39.98 11.67
CA TYR A 15 -1.47 38.90 10.75
C TYR A 15 0.02 39.07 10.36
N ASN A 16 0.84 38.15 10.84
CA ASN A 16 2.20 38.05 10.33
C ASN A 16 2.10 37.37 8.97
N ASP A 17 2.35 38.11 7.89
CA ASP A 17 2.61 37.55 6.56
C ASP A 17 3.80 36.59 6.70
N ARG A 18 3.58 35.28 6.59
CA ARG A 18 4.65 34.29 6.64
C ARG A 18 5.11 33.96 5.22
N ASP A 19 6.40 33.90 5.01
CA ASP A 19 6.98 33.25 3.83
C ASP A 19 7.24 31.80 4.19
N ILE A 20 6.42 30.87 3.66
CA ILE A 20 6.47 29.45 3.98
C ILE A 20 6.90 28.66 2.75
N THR A 21 7.97 27.90 2.88
CA THR A 21 8.32 26.83 1.94
C THR A 21 8.03 25.50 2.60
N LEU A 22 6.90 24.87 2.23
CA LEU A 22 6.58 23.55 2.73
C LEU A 22 7.42 22.50 2.00
N SER A 23 8.22 21.77 2.73
CA SER A 23 9.14 20.76 2.21
C SER A 23 8.60 19.33 2.38
N MET A 24 8.96 18.42 1.45
CA MET A 24 8.60 17.01 1.54
C MET A 24 9.68 16.11 0.95
N TRP A 25 9.93 14.97 1.61
CA TRP A 25 10.63 13.84 1.03
C TRP A 25 9.65 12.69 0.77
N THR A 26 9.75 12.12 -0.43
CA THR A 26 8.99 10.92 -0.81
C THR A 26 9.80 10.09 -1.82
N HIS A 27 9.44 8.84 -2.02
CA HIS A 27 10.17 7.95 -2.93
C HIS A 27 9.69 8.01 -4.39
N ASN A 28 8.57 8.68 -4.68
CA ASN A 28 7.93 8.63 -5.99
C ASN A 28 7.47 10.02 -6.45
N GLN A 29 7.82 10.36 -7.71
CA GLN A 29 7.45 11.62 -8.36
C GLN A 29 5.93 11.81 -8.44
N LEU A 30 5.16 10.74 -8.51
CA LEU A 30 3.71 10.78 -8.61
C LEU A 30 3.06 11.56 -7.44
N TYR A 31 3.56 11.36 -6.23
CA TYR A 31 3.06 12.08 -5.05
C TYR A 31 3.45 13.56 -5.08
N VAL A 32 4.66 13.87 -5.55
CA VAL A 32 5.08 15.26 -5.76
C VAL A 32 4.15 15.96 -6.73
N ASP A 33 3.88 15.32 -7.87
CA ASP A 33 3.01 15.88 -8.90
C ASP A 33 1.57 16.07 -8.40
N TYR A 34 1.06 15.08 -7.65
CA TYR A 34 -0.29 15.15 -7.07
C TYR A 34 -0.43 16.28 -6.05
N PHE A 35 0.47 16.38 -5.09
CA PHE A 35 0.42 17.45 -4.10
C PHE A 35 0.60 18.84 -4.71
N ASN A 36 1.41 18.99 -5.75
CA ASN A 36 1.58 20.26 -6.46
C ASN A 36 0.28 20.77 -7.09
N THR A 37 -0.70 19.89 -7.36
CA THR A 37 -2.02 20.32 -7.86
C THR A 37 -2.82 21.12 -6.84
N TYR A 38 -2.49 21.04 -5.55
CA TYR A 38 -3.21 21.71 -4.46
C TYR A 38 -2.60 23.05 -4.01
N LEU A 39 -1.52 23.53 -4.66
CA LEU A 39 -0.85 24.76 -4.23
C LEU A 39 -1.80 25.97 -4.19
N GLU A 40 -2.65 26.12 -5.20
CA GLU A 40 -3.60 27.24 -5.29
C GLU A 40 -4.66 27.16 -4.17
N GLU A 41 -5.19 25.99 -3.87
CA GLU A 41 -6.18 25.76 -2.82
C GLU A 41 -5.58 25.95 -1.42
N VAL A 42 -4.35 25.51 -1.20
CA VAL A 42 -3.62 25.74 0.04
C VAL A 42 -3.35 27.22 0.22
N GLN A 43 -2.85 27.91 -0.82
CA GLN A 43 -2.64 29.36 -0.79
C GLN A 43 -3.93 30.12 -0.49
N ALA A 44 -5.07 29.68 -1.07
CA ALA A 44 -6.37 30.31 -0.80
C ALA A 44 -6.85 30.14 0.64
N ALA A 45 -6.43 29.05 1.33
CA ALA A 45 -6.74 28.83 2.73
C ALA A 45 -5.93 29.73 3.68
N PHE A 46 -4.78 30.24 3.23
CA PHE A 46 -3.87 31.13 3.98
C PHE A 46 -3.59 32.41 3.15
N PRO A 47 -4.59 33.28 2.99
CA PRO A 47 -4.48 34.41 2.06
C PRO A 47 -3.45 35.48 2.43
N ASP A 48 -3.04 35.53 3.70
CA ASP A 48 -2.08 36.48 4.23
C ASP A 48 -0.63 35.94 4.23
N ASP A 49 -0.45 34.62 3.92
CA ASP A 49 0.86 33.98 3.84
C ASP A 49 1.30 33.84 2.38
N ASN A 50 2.61 33.74 2.15
CA ASN A 50 3.18 33.42 0.85
C ASN A 50 3.70 31.98 0.90
N ILE A 51 2.98 31.03 0.24
CA ILE A 51 3.24 29.60 0.33
C ILE A 51 3.90 29.09 -0.95
N THR A 52 4.97 28.35 -0.80
CA THR A 52 5.64 27.61 -1.88
C THR A 52 5.85 26.15 -1.44
N PHE A 53 5.99 25.23 -2.41
CA PHE A 53 6.30 23.83 -2.17
C PHE A 53 7.70 23.48 -2.67
N ASP A 54 8.49 22.79 -1.83
CA ASP A 54 9.77 22.16 -2.18
C ASP A 54 9.68 20.66 -1.89
N PHE A 55 9.12 19.92 -2.84
CA PHE A 55 8.88 18.48 -2.72
C PHE A 55 9.90 17.71 -3.54
N GLN A 56 10.59 16.78 -2.89
CA GLN A 56 11.73 16.08 -3.47
C GLN A 56 11.54 14.56 -3.46
N VAL A 57 11.94 13.94 -4.58
CA VAL A 57 12.04 12.47 -4.65
C VAL A 57 13.37 12.05 -4.04
N THR A 58 13.29 11.29 -2.95
CA THR A 58 14.43 10.79 -2.19
C THR A 58 14.26 9.28 -2.02
N PRO A 59 14.93 8.44 -2.82
CA PRO A 59 14.74 6.98 -2.79
C PRO A 59 14.89 6.36 -1.41
N ASP A 60 15.89 6.81 -0.64
CA ASP A 60 16.20 6.33 0.71
C ASP A 60 15.59 7.22 1.80
N MET A 61 14.38 7.78 1.59
CA MET A 61 13.78 8.78 2.47
C MET A 61 13.66 8.31 3.94
N ALA A 62 13.36 7.02 4.20
CA ALA A 62 13.25 6.51 5.56
C ALA A 62 14.61 6.55 6.29
N THR A 63 15.68 6.07 5.65
CA THR A 63 17.04 6.10 6.19
C THR A 63 17.53 7.54 6.38
N ASN A 64 17.25 8.43 5.42
CA ASN A 64 17.62 9.83 5.52
C ASN A 64 16.90 10.54 6.67
N SER A 65 15.59 10.27 6.84
CA SER A 65 14.79 10.80 7.94
C SER A 65 15.31 10.33 9.30
N LEU A 66 15.54 9.03 9.47
CA LEU A 66 16.09 8.47 10.70
C LEU A 66 17.47 9.03 11.03
N THR A 67 18.31 9.23 10.00
CA THR A 67 19.64 9.85 10.17
C THR A 67 19.53 11.31 10.59
N ALA A 68 18.61 12.08 10.01
CA ALA A 68 18.36 13.46 10.39
C ALA A 68 17.89 13.56 11.85
N ILE A 69 16.92 12.71 12.24
CA ILE A 69 16.42 12.62 13.62
C ILE A 69 17.56 12.29 14.59
N ALA A 70 18.34 11.24 14.31
CA ALA A 70 19.42 10.79 15.19
C ALA A 70 20.55 11.83 15.33
N SER A 71 20.82 12.61 14.29
CA SER A 71 21.86 13.67 14.32
C SER A 71 21.36 15.03 14.81
N GLY A 72 20.04 15.21 14.98
CA GLY A 72 19.43 16.51 15.26
C GLY A 72 19.59 17.52 14.12
N SER A 73 19.73 17.02 12.87
CA SER A 73 19.83 17.85 11.68
C SER A 73 18.45 18.34 11.23
N GLU A 74 18.43 19.30 10.30
CA GLU A 74 17.22 19.76 9.66
C GLU A 74 16.46 18.63 8.99
N HIS A 75 15.14 18.60 9.18
CA HIS A 75 14.23 17.59 8.65
C HIS A 75 13.19 18.24 7.76
N THR A 76 12.66 17.50 6.79
CA THR A 76 11.53 17.94 5.95
C THR A 76 10.25 18.08 6.77
N ASP A 77 9.33 18.95 6.35
CA ASP A 77 8.03 19.16 7.03
C ASP A 77 7.11 17.97 6.89
N LEU A 78 7.05 17.40 5.69
CA LEU A 78 6.27 16.20 5.34
C LEU A 78 7.21 15.06 4.97
N LEU A 79 6.86 13.85 5.41
CA LEU A 79 7.56 12.62 5.02
C LEU A 79 6.55 11.64 4.40
N GLY A 80 6.76 11.28 3.13
CA GLY A 80 6.00 10.22 2.44
C GLY A 80 6.70 8.88 2.65
N ILE A 81 6.27 8.13 3.66
CA ILE A 81 6.90 6.86 4.07
C ILE A 81 6.25 5.71 3.31
N GLU A 82 7.03 4.94 2.55
CA GLU A 82 6.57 3.66 2.03
C GLU A 82 6.38 2.69 3.21
N ILE A 83 5.28 1.94 3.21
CA ILE A 83 4.78 1.21 4.37
C ILE A 83 5.78 0.16 4.90
N SER A 84 6.61 -0.43 4.05
CA SER A 84 7.64 -1.39 4.48
C SER A 84 8.72 -0.75 5.34
N GLY A 85 8.95 0.55 5.19
CA GLY A 85 9.89 1.32 5.99
C GLY A 85 9.31 1.87 7.29
N PHE A 86 7.99 1.86 7.46
CA PHE A 86 7.35 2.49 8.62
C PHE A 86 7.69 1.81 9.95
N GLY A 87 7.85 0.49 9.95
CA GLY A 87 8.22 -0.27 11.15
C GLY A 87 9.50 0.25 11.84
N LEU A 88 10.44 0.82 11.08
CA LEU A 88 11.67 1.41 11.62
C LEU A 88 11.40 2.64 12.50
N PHE A 89 10.32 3.36 12.26
CA PHE A 89 9.93 4.52 13.07
C PHE A 89 9.16 4.13 14.34
N MET A 90 8.77 2.86 14.48
CA MET A 90 8.14 2.32 15.69
C MET A 90 9.17 1.96 16.78
N VAL A 91 10.46 1.83 16.40
CA VAL A 91 11.56 1.56 17.33
C VAL A 91 11.73 2.74 18.28
N ASP A 92 11.86 2.48 19.59
CA ASP A 92 12.15 3.47 20.63
C ASP A 92 11.24 4.71 20.56
N ASP A 93 9.97 4.53 20.15
CA ASP A 93 8.99 5.61 20.05
C ASP A 93 9.38 6.76 19.08
N ILE A 94 10.28 6.51 18.10
CA ILE A 94 10.76 7.54 17.18
C ILE A 94 9.60 8.29 16.53
N ILE A 95 8.55 7.56 16.09
CA ILE A 95 7.40 8.19 15.42
C ILE A 95 6.64 9.12 16.38
N SER A 96 6.37 8.67 17.61
CA SER A 96 5.63 9.45 18.61
C SER A 96 6.41 10.63 19.14
N ASP A 97 7.72 10.55 19.17
CA ASP A 97 8.58 11.63 19.64
C ASP A 97 8.80 12.74 18.60
N ASN A 98 8.87 12.37 17.32
CA ASN A 98 9.28 13.28 16.26
C ASN A 98 8.16 13.71 15.31
N PHE A 99 6.99 13.04 15.28
CA PHE A 99 5.92 13.34 14.34
C PHE A 99 4.64 13.80 15.04
N VAL A 100 3.84 14.58 14.30
CA VAL A 100 2.58 15.14 14.77
C VAL A 100 1.48 14.08 14.66
N PRO A 101 0.70 13.82 15.71
CA PRO A 101 -0.46 12.94 15.60
C PRO A 101 -1.53 13.55 14.68
N LEU A 102 -2.12 12.73 13.85
CA LEU A 102 -3.18 13.07 12.89
C LEU A 102 -4.54 12.49 13.30
N THR A 103 -4.65 11.88 14.47
CA THR A 103 -5.85 11.19 14.98
C THR A 103 -7.11 12.05 14.85
N ASP A 104 -7.02 13.35 15.22
CA ASP A 104 -8.12 14.29 15.15
C ASP A 104 -8.64 14.54 13.73
N MET A 105 -7.79 14.34 12.72
CA MET A 105 -8.15 14.56 11.30
C MET A 105 -9.01 13.44 10.73
N TYR A 106 -8.97 12.24 11.31
CA TYR A 106 -9.75 11.11 10.84
C TYR A 106 -11.24 11.22 11.15
N GLY A 107 -11.60 11.94 12.22
CA GLY A 107 -12.99 12.06 12.66
C GLY A 107 -13.59 10.70 13.05
N ASP A 108 -14.62 10.26 12.32
CA ASP A 108 -15.23 8.94 12.53
C ASP A 108 -14.40 7.84 11.87
N MET A 109 -13.64 7.10 12.68
CA MET A 109 -12.76 6.01 12.24
C MET A 109 -13.49 4.91 11.45
N SER A 110 -14.80 4.69 11.71
CA SER A 110 -15.57 3.65 11.02
C SER A 110 -15.77 3.92 9.53
N GLN A 111 -15.47 5.13 9.07
CA GLN A 111 -15.56 5.53 7.66
C GLN A 111 -14.31 5.15 6.85
N TRP A 112 -13.24 4.76 7.51
CA TRP A 112 -11.95 4.46 6.88
C TRP A 112 -11.69 2.96 6.81
N ASN A 113 -10.84 2.55 5.88
CA ASN A 113 -10.33 1.18 5.83
C ASN A 113 -9.56 0.88 7.13
N PRO A 114 -10.06 -0.06 7.97
CA PRO A 114 -9.47 -0.32 9.27
C PRO A 114 -8.03 -0.82 9.18
N GLY A 115 -7.68 -1.65 8.19
CA GLY A 115 -6.31 -2.13 7.99
C GLY A 115 -5.34 -0.99 7.66
N LYS A 116 -5.78 0.00 6.88
CA LYS A 116 -4.96 1.17 6.54
C LYS A 116 -4.85 2.19 7.67
N VAL A 117 -5.84 2.30 8.53
CA VAL A 117 -5.74 3.06 9.78
C VAL A 117 -4.78 2.37 10.76
N ALA A 118 -4.94 1.06 10.95
CA ALA A 118 -4.08 0.27 11.84
C ALA A 118 -2.60 0.35 11.44
N ALA A 119 -2.30 0.41 10.15
CA ALA A 119 -0.95 0.53 9.61
C ALA A 119 -0.18 1.77 10.13
N TRP A 120 -0.88 2.84 10.51
CA TRP A 120 -0.29 4.11 10.97
C TRP A 120 -0.57 4.41 12.43
N THR A 121 -1.19 3.45 13.14
CA THR A 121 -1.51 3.58 14.55
C THR A 121 -0.36 3.06 15.42
N HIS A 122 0.13 3.92 16.31
CA HIS A 122 1.16 3.57 17.29
C HIS A 122 0.54 2.91 18.54
N THR A 123 1.35 2.23 19.33
CA THR A 123 0.94 1.56 20.58
C THR A 123 0.32 2.51 21.62
N ASN A 124 0.62 3.82 21.54
CA ASN A 124 -0.03 4.85 22.38
C ASN A 124 -1.48 5.19 21.94
N GLY A 125 -1.99 4.57 20.87
CA GLY A 125 -3.32 4.79 20.31
C GLY A 125 -3.45 5.97 19.35
N GLU A 126 -2.38 6.73 19.12
CA GLU A 126 -2.37 7.84 18.17
C GLU A 126 -2.00 7.39 16.76
N ILE A 127 -2.53 8.09 15.75
CA ILE A 127 -2.27 7.83 14.33
C ILE A 127 -1.32 8.89 13.81
N TYR A 128 -0.21 8.47 13.20
CA TYR A 128 0.87 9.38 12.77
C TYR A 128 0.98 9.55 11.26
N GLY A 129 0.10 8.96 10.47
CA GLY A 129 0.10 9.10 9.03
C GLY A 129 -1.26 8.93 8.41
N ILE A 130 -1.42 9.38 7.17
CA ILE A 130 -2.56 9.09 6.30
C ILE A 130 -2.09 8.32 5.09
N GLU A 131 -2.69 7.16 4.87
CA GLU A 131 -2.39 6.31 3.71
C GLU A 131 -2.92 6.91 2.42
N SER A 132 -2.10 6.88 1.38
CA SER A 132 -2.48 7.43 0.07
C SER A 132 -3.49 6.56 -0.67
N GLU A 133 -3.35 5.23 -0.65
CA GLU A 133 -4.20 4.30 -1.40
C GLU A 133 -4.61 3.05 -0.61
N GLY A 134 -5.66 2.37 -1.11
CA GLY A 134 -6.21 1.17 -0.48
C GLY A 134 -5.32 -0.06 -0.56
N CYS A 135 -4.50 -0.16 -1.60
CA CYS A 135 -3.54 -1.26 -1.83
C CYS A 135 -4.13 -2.67 -1.73
N TYR A 136 -5.42 -2.82 -2.06
CA TYR A 136 -6.07 -4.13 -2.05
C TYR A 136 -5.51 -5.03 -3.15
N MET A 137 -5.06 -6.21 -2.80
CA MET A 137 -4.60 -7.20 -3.76
C MET A 137 -5.74 -7.80 -4.55
N VAL A 138 -5.59 -7.85 -5.87
CA VAL A 138 -6.51 -8.45 -6.82
C VAL A 138 -5.74 -9.27 -7.85
N TYR A 139 -6.46 -10.04 -8.67
CA TYR A 139 -5.88 -10.81 -9.76
C TYR A 139 -6.11 -10.11 -11.10
N TYR A 140 -5.04 -9.60 -11.69
CA TYR A 140 -5.01 -9.10 -13.08
C TYR A 140 -4.73 -10.26 -14.01
N TYR A 141 -5.59 -10.49 -15.00
CA TYR A 141 -5.46 -11.68 -15.85
C TYR A 141 -5.96 -11.46 -17.28
N ASN A 142 -5.44 -12.26 -18.20
CA ASN A 142 -5.92 -12.33 -19.57
C ASN A 142 -6.91 -13.51 -19.71
N PRO A 143 -8.23 -13.27 -19.82
CA PRO A 143 -9.23 -14.32 -19.88
C PRO A 143 -9.08 -15.22 -21.12
N SER A 144 -8.56 -14.70 -22.25
CA SER A 144 -8.45 -15.48 -23.48
C SER A 144 -7.55 -16.72 -23.32
N ILE A 145 -6.55 -16.64 -22.41
CA ILE A 145 -5.69 -17.77 -22.10
C ILE A 145 -6.50 -18.87 -21.39
N LEU A 146 -7.24 -18.52 -20.35
CA LEU A 146 -8.09 -19.48 -19.63
C LEU A 146 -9.18 -20.08 -20.53
N GLU A 147 -9.85 -19.24 -21.32
CA GLU A 147 -10.90 -19.66 -22.24
C GLU A 147 -10.39 -20.65 -23.29
N SER A 148 -9.14 -20.51 -23.75
CA SER A 148 -8.55 -21.47 -24.69
C SER A 148 -8.40 -22.89 -24.13
N TYR A 149 -8.43 -23.04 -22.79
CA TYR A 149 -8.45 -24.32 -22.07
C TYR A 149 -9.86 -24.68 -21.55
N GLY A 150 -10.89 -23.91 -21.92
CA GLY A 150 -12.25 -24.11 -21.43
C GLY A 150 -12.40 -23.82 -19.93
N LYS A 151 -11.54 -22.95 -19.39
CA LYS A 151 -11.49 -22.55 -17.98
C LYS A 151 -11.99 -21.13 -17.80
N SER A 152 -12.44 -20.82 -16.60
CA SER A 152 -12.77 -19.47 -16.10
C SER A 152 -11.80 -19.08 -15.01
N VAL A 153 -11.82 -17.79 -14.60
CA VAL A 153 -11.02 -17.31 -13.48
C VAL A 153 -11.35 -18.10 -12.20
N PRO A 154 -10.34 -18.66 -11.52
CA PRO A 154 -10.57 -19.47 -10.31
C PRO A 154 -11.01 -18.60 -9.13
N LYS A 155 -11.86 -19.16 -8.25
CA LYS A 155 -12.38 -18.49 -7.06
C LYS A 155 -11.70 -18.95 -5.78
N THR A 156 -11.08 -20.11 -5.80
CA THR A 156 -10.34 -20.67 -4.66
C THR A 156 -8.91 -21.03 -5.07
N TRP A 157 -8.00 -21.12 -4.10
CA TRP A 157 -6.63 -21.55 -4.35
C TRP A 157 -6.55 -22.99 -4.86
N ASP A 158 -7.49 -23.86 -4.48
CA ASP A 158 -7.59 -25.20 -5.04
C ASP A 158 -7.95 -25.18 -6.52
N GLU A 159 -8.96 -24.40 -6.93
CA GLU A 159 -9.30 -24.22 -8.35
C GLU A 159 -8.16 -23.59 -9.15
N PHE A 160 -7.40 -22.67 -8.52
CA PHE A 160 -6.21 -22.05 -9.11
C PHE A 160 -5.12 -23.10 -9.38
N MET A 161 -4.84 -23.94 -8.41
CA MET A 161 -3.86 -25.02 -8.52
C MET A 161 -4.28 -26.07 -9.58
N GLU A 162 -5.54 -26.53 -9.54
CA GLU A 162 -6.07 -27.49 -10.52
C GLU A 162 -6.00 -26.96 -11.95
N THR A 163 -6.43 -25.72 -12.14
CA THR A 163 -6.39 -25.06 -13.46
C THR A 163 -4.94 -24.87 -13.90
N GLY A 164 -4.09 -24.40 -13.01
CA GLY A 164 -2.68 -24.13 -13.29
C GLY A 164 -1.91 -25.39 -13.70
N LYS A 165 -2.13 -26.51 -13.06
CA LYS A 165 -1.51 -27.80 -13.44
C LYS A 165 -1.88 -28.25 -14.87
N ILE A 166 -3.01 -27.82 -15.40
CA ILE A 166 -3.39 -28.08 -16.77
C ILE A 166 -2.58 -27.20 -17.72
N LEU A 167 -2.52 -25.88 -17.46
CA LEU A 167 -1.83 -24.89 -18.30
C LEU A 167 -0.30 -25.11 -18.25
N ALA A 168 0.24 -25.50 -17.11
CA ALA A 168 1.67 -25.73 -16.90
C ALA A 168 2.24 -26.82 -17.80
N LYS A 169 1.41 -27.79 -18.27
CA LYS A 169 1.82 -28.81 -19.25
C LYS A 169 2.26 -28.22 -20.59
N ASP A 170 1.73 -27.04 -20.92
CA ASP A 170 2.07 -26.29 -22.13
C ASP A 170 2.99 -25.09 -21.81
N GLY A 171 3.59 -25.06 -20.61
CA GLY A 171 4.54 -24.04 -20.19
C GLY A 171 3.88 -22.68 -19.86
N ILE A 172 2.58 -22.67 -19.55
CA ILE A 172 1.85 -21.46 -19.19
C ILE A 172 1.59 -21.46 -17.68
N SER A 173 2.11 -20.45 -16.97
CA SER A 173 1.82 -20.26 -15.55
C SER A 173 0.50 -19.52 -15.34
N MET A 174 -0.16 -19.78 -14.22
CA MET A 174 -1.32 -18.97 -13.80
C MET A 174 -0.90 -17.57 -13.38
N MET A 175 0.28 -17.44 -12.80
CA MET A 175 0.73 -16.20 -12.20
C MET A 175 2.23 -16.02 -12.32
N LEU A 176 2.66 -14.81 -12.72
CA LEU A 176 3.98 -14.31 -12.44
C LEU A 176 3.96 -13.63 -11.07
N SER A 177 4.91 -13.90 -10.21
CA SER A 177 4.94 -13.38 -8.86
C SER A 177 6.34 -13.13 -8.32
N GLU A 178 6.49 -12.11 -7.51
CA GLU A 178 7.54 -11.98 -6.51
C GLU A 178 6.97 -12.13 -5.08
N LEU A 179 5.67 -12.44 -4.99
CA LEU A 179 4.97 -12.49 -3.71
C LEU A 179 5.51 -13.58 -2.81
N ARG A 180 5.86 -13.16 -1.62
CA ARG A 180 6.30 -14.00 -0.54
C ARG A 180 5.11 -14.73 0.09
N PHE A 181 5.39 -15.83 0.76
CA PHE A 181 4.36 -16.61 1.45
C PHE A 181 3.61 -15.80 2.54
N ILE A 182 4.20 -14.70 3.05
CA ILE A 182 3.58 -13.90 4.12
C ILE A 182 2.23 -13.30 3.72
N GLY A 183 2.10 -12.79 2.50
CA GLY A 183 0.82 -12.22 2.03
C GLY A 183 -0.28 -13.28 1.92
N MET A 184 0.04 -14.48 1.44
CA MET A 184 -0.90 -15.60 1.37
C MET A 184 -1.27 -16.11 2.77
N TYR A 185 -0.32 -16.14 3.71
CA TYR A 185 -0.55 -16.49 5.10
C TYR A 185 -1.49 -15.49 5.79
N GLN A 186 -1.24 -14.18 5.60
CA GLN A 186 -2.15 -13.13 6.09
C GLN A 186 -3.56 -13.25 5.47
N GLN A 187 -3.67 -13.50 4.16
CA GLN A 187 -4.95 -13.73 3.52
C GLN A 187 -5.68 -14.94 4.12
N ALA A 188 -4.96 -16.01 4.45
CA ALA A 188 -5.52 -17.21 5.09
C ALA A 188 -6.00 -16.95 6.54
N GLY A 189 -5.70 -15.78 7.11
CA GLY A 189 -6.07 -15.39 8.47
C GLY A 189 -4.92 -15.45 9.48
N GLY A 190 -3.70 -15.75 9.01
CA GLY A 190 -2.52 -15.83 9.85
C GLY A 190 -2.02 -14.46 10.32
N LYS A 191 -1.43 -14.44 11.50
CA LYS A 191 -0.76 -13.29 12.11
C LYS A 191 0.62 -13.74 12.59
N PHE A 192 1.56 -12.81 12.64
CA PHE A 192 2.93 -13.09 13.12
C PHE A 192 3.17 -12.65 14.56
N PHE A 193 2.33 -11.74 15.06
CA PHE A 193 2.44 -11.19 16.39
C PHE A 193 1.08 -11.24 17.08
N ASN A 194 1.07 -11.52 18.39
CA ASN A 194 -0.13 -11.47 19.21
C ASN A 194 -0.45 -10.03 19.65
N GLU A 195 -1.51 -9.87 20.47
CA GLU A 195 -1.96 -8.55 20.94
C GLU A 195 -0.95 -7.87 21.88
N ASP A 196 -0.05 -8.64 22.49
CA ASP A 196 1.02 -8.13 23.35
C ASP A 196 2.29 -7.78 22.53
N GLY A 197 2.29 -8.01 21.22
CA GLY A 197 3.41 -7.75 20.33
C GLY A 197 4.47 -8.86 20.34
N GLU A 198 4.20 -10.02 20.93
CA GLU A 198 5.12 -11.16 20.94
C GLU A 198 4.98 -11.96 19.63
N PHE A 199 6.09 -12.51 19.15
CA PHE A 199 6.10 -13.36 17.95
C PHE A 199 5.37 -14.67 18.26
N GLU A 200 4.18 -14.79 17.73
CA GLU A 200 3.31 -15.95 17.89
C GLU A 200 2.49 -16.14 16.61
N MET A 201 2.58 -17.31 16.00
CA MET A 201 1.93 -17.61 14.75
C MET A 201 1.23 -18.96 14.73
N ASP A 202 0.21 -19.10 13.86
CA ASP A 202 -0.41 -20.40 13.56
C ASP A 202 0.51 -21.19 12.62
N GLU A 203 1.34 -22.06 13.22
CA GLU A 203 2.34 -22.85 12.50
C GLU A 203 1.71 -23.87 11.54
N ASP A 204 0.54 -24.45 11.88
CA ASP A 204 -0.16 -25.39 11.00
C ASP A 204 -0.69 -24.68 9.75
N LEU A 205 -1.31 -23.51 9.91
CA LEU A 205 -1.76 -22.69 8.79
C LEU A 205 -0.59 -22.21 7.94
N PHE A 206 0.52 -21.83 8.58
CA PHE A 206 1.71 -21.37 7.88
C PHE A 206 2.32 -22.51 7.04
N MET A 207 2.38 -23.72 7.59
CA MET A 207 2.80 -24.92 6.86
C MET A 207 1.89 -25.24 5.68
N GLU A 208 0.55 -25.08 5.82
CA GLU A 208 -0.41 -25.26 4.72
C GLU A 208 -0.07 -24.31 3.55
N VAL A 209 0.19 -23.04 3.84
CA VAL A 209 0.56 -22.04 2.83
C VAL A 209 1.90 -22.34 2.18
N LEU A 210 2.91 -22.73 2.95
CA LEU A 210 4.22 -23.08 2.42
C LEU A 210 4.16 -24.29 1.47
N LYS A 211 3.39 -25.34 1.83
CA LYS A 211 3.17 -26.51 0.97
C LYS A 211 2.45 -26.18 -0.31
N PHE A 212 1.44 -25.29 -0.23
CA PHE A 212 0.79 -24.81 -1.44
C PHE A 212 1.78 -24.10 -2.37
N GLN A 213 2.62 -23.21 -1.85
CA GLN A 213 3.60 -22.47 -2.67
C GLN A 213 4.67 -23.40 -3.24
N GLU A 214 5.21 -24.31 -2.43
CA GLU A 214 6.17 -25.32 -2.91
C GLU A 214 5.60 -26.10 -4.11
N GLU A 215 4.38 -26.62 -3.98
CA GLU A 215 3.71 -27.34 -5.07
C GLU A 215 3.47 -26.44 -6.28
N ALA A 216 3.04 -25.19 -6.08
CA ALA A 216 2.76 -24.24 -7.15
C ALA A 216 4.02 -23.87 -7.93
N PHE A 217 5.17 -23.70 -7.27
CA PHE A 217 6.45 -23.44 -7.90
C PHE A 217 6.95 -24.70 -8.63
N ALA A 218 6.98 -25.85 -7.95
CA ALA A 218 7.48 -27.12 -8.50
C ALA A 218 6.68 -27.59 -9.73
N SER A 219 5.38 -27.32 -9.76
CA SER A 219 4.50 -27.68 -10.89
C SER A 219 4.45 -26.62 -12.01
N GLY A 220 5.09 -25.46 -11.85
CA GLY A 220 5.06 -24.36 -12.82
C GLY A 220 3.73 -23.61 -12.84
N VAL A 221 2.87 -23.80 -11.85
CA VAL A 221 1.61 -23.04 -11.70
C VAL A 221 1.89 -21.59 -11.38
N ILE A 222 2.88 -21.32 -10.52
CA ILE A 222 3.39 -19.98 -10.23
C ILE A 222 4.80 -19.87 -10.80
N ASN A 223 5.04 -18.83 -11.58
CA ASN A 223 6.36 -18.45 -12.04
C ASN A 223 6.90 -17.37 -11.11
N TYR A 224 7.82 -17.74 -10.23
CA TYR A 224 8.51 -16.80 -9.34
C TYR A 224 9.66 -16.11 -10.06
N THR A 225 9.82 -14.82 -9.85
CA THR A 225 10.94 -14.07 -10.40
C THR A 225 11.40 -12.96 -9.45
N THR A 226 12.71 -12.79 -9.36
CA THR A 226 13.33 -11.63 -8.70
C THR A 226 13.44 -10.41 -9.64
N ASP A 227 13.16 -10.59 -10.94
CA ASP A 227 13.11 -9.51 -11.96
C ASP A 227 11.67 -9.03 -12.22
N TYR A 228 10.83 -9.03 -11.20
CA TYR A 228 9.42 -8.62 -11.31
C TYR A 228 9.25 -7.16 -11.75
N TRP A 229 10.18 -6.31 -11.36
CA TRP A 229 10.20 -4.88 -11.71
C TRP A 229 11.01 -4.56 -12.97
N GLY A 230 11.60 -5.56 -13.61
CA GLY A 230 12.45 -5.43 -14.79
C GLY A 230 11.74 -5.81 -16.09
N GLN A 231 12.44 -6.59 -16.92
CA GLN A 231 11.97 -6.96 -18.26
C GLN A 231 11.10 -8.21 -18.29
N THR A 232 11.21 -9.08 -17.29
CA THR A 232 10.55 -10.39 -17.26
C THR A 232 9.01 -10.30 -17.41
N PRO A 233 8.28 -9.38 -16.74
CA PRO A 233 6.84 -9.27 -16.92
C PRO A 233 6.46 -8.99 -18.37
N GLY A 234 7.14 -8.05 -19.01
CA GLY A 234 6.89 -7.69 -20.40
C GLY A 234 7.05 -8.87 -21.38
N VAL A 235 8.07 -9.67 -21.17
CA VAL A 235 8.32 -10.87 -21.99
C VAL A 235 7.20 -11.89 -21.81
N LEU A 236 6.84 -12.22 -20.57
CA LEU A 236 5.87 -13.28 -20.25
C LEU A 236 4.43 -12.88 -20.60
N TYR A 237 4.04 -11.63 -20.32
CA TYR A 237 2.69 -11.13 -20.69
C TYR A 237 2.52 -11.06 -22.20
N ASN A 238 3.50 -10.49 -22.93
CA ASN A 238 3.39 -10.34 -24.39
C ASN A 238 3.48 -11.67 -25.14
N SER A 239 4.19 -12.66 -24.61
CA SER A 239 4.21 -14.02 -25.17
C SER A 239 3.06 -14.91 -24.71
N LYS A 240 2.18 -14.42 -23.81
CA LYS A 240 1.07 -15.18 -23.19
C LYS A 240 1.53 -16.45 -22.47
N GLN A 241 2.75 -16.45 -21.91
CA GLN A 241 3.31 -17.54 -21.11
C GLN A 241 2.89 -17.49 -19.63
N THR A 242 2.15 -16.45 -19.26
CA THR A 242 1.48 -16.36 -17.96
C THR A 242 0.07 -15.81 -18.13
N VAL A 243 -0.88 -16.32 -17.36
CA VAL A 243 -2.26 -15.85 -17.37
C VAL A 243 -2.34 -14.44 -16.79
N GLY A 244 -1.57 -14.15 -15.72
CA GLY A 244 -1.64 -12.86 -15.07
C GLY A 244 -0.69 -12.69 -13.89
N THR A 245 -1.09 -11.81 -12.98
CA THR A 245 -0.37 -11.51 -11.73
C THR A 245 -1.33 -11.08 -10.63
N MET A 246 -0.95 -11.29 -9.38
CA MET A 246 -1.58 -10.65 -8.23
C MET A 246 -0.86 -9.34 -7.93
N ALA A 247 -1.62 -8.26 -7.84
CA ALA A 247 -1.07 -6.94 -7.55
C ALA A 247 -2.15 -6.00 -7.02
N PRO A 248 -1.77 -4.91 -6.33
CA PRO A 248 -2.72 -3.91 -5.85
C PRO A 248 -3.13 -2.93 -6.95
N ASP A 249 -3.99 -1.98 -6.57
CA ASP A 249 -4.56 -0.96 -7.43
C ASP A 249 -3.52 -0.10 -8.18
N TRP A 250 -2.45 0.31 -7.50
CA TRP A 250 -1.39 1.13 -8.10
C TRP A 250 -0.63 0.42 -9.24
N TYR A 251 -0.60 -0.93 -9.25
CA TYR A 251 0.11 -1.71 -10.28
C TYR A 251 -0.43 -1.46 -11.69
N ASN A 252 -1.73 -1.15 -11.81
CA ASN A 252 -2.37 -0.81 -13.06
C ASN A 252 -1.61 0.26 -13.85
N ASN A 253 -1.34 1.40 -13.20
CA ASN A 253 -0.79 2.58 -13.86
C ASN A 253 0.74 2.59 -13.92
N CYS A 254 1.42 2.10 -12.87
CA CYS A 254 2.88 2.09 -12.85
C CYS A 254 3.49 0.99 -13.70
N CYS A 255 2.82 -0.15 -13.83
CA CYS A 255 3.48 -1.38 -14.24
C CYS A 255 2.75 -2.12 -15.36
N LEU A 256 1.48 -2.52 -15.19
CA LEU A 256 0.78 -3.34 -16.16
C LEU A 256 0.51 -2.61 -17.48
N GLN A 257 -0.16 -1.47 -17.44
CA GLN A 257 -0.47 -0.72 -18.67
C GLN A 257 0.79 -0.29 -19.44
N PRO A 258 1.82 0.30 -18.81
CA PRO A 258 3.06 0.63 -19.51
C PRO A 258 3.71 -0.56 -20.21
N THR A 259 3.56 -1.75 -19.64
CA THR A 259 4.18 -2.98 -20.14
C THR A 259 3.45 -3.57 -21.35
N VAL A 260 2.08 -3.54 -21.38
CA VAL A 260 1.31 -4.29 -22.38
C VAL A 260 0.25 -3.48 -23.12
N LYS A 261 0.07 -2.17 -22.82
CA LYS A 261 -1.00 -1.33 -23.38
C LYS A 261 -1.06 -1.34 -24.92
N ASP A 262 0.09 -1.25 -25.54
CA ASP A 262 0.16 -1.13 -27.01
C ASP A 262 -0.16 -2.45 -27.74
N THR A 263 -0.06 -3.58 -27.01
CA THR A 263 -0.19 -4.93 -27.59
C THR A 263 -1.47 -5.64 -27.16
N GLN A 264 -1.97 -5.38 -25.95
CA GLN A 264 -3.05 -6.15 -25.32
C GLN A 264 -4.15 -5.28 -24.68
N SER A 265 -4.31 -4.04 -25.13
CA SER A 265 -5.43 -3.20 -24.65
C SER A 265 -6.78 -3.87 -24.99
N GLY A 266 -7.64 -3.99 -23.98
CA GLY A 266 -8.95 -4.66 -24.09
C GLY A 266 -8.93 -6.15 -23.74
N GLU A 267 -7.75 -6.79 -23.67
CA GLU A 267 -7.62 -8.22 -23.40
C GLU A 267 -7.56 -8.56 -21.88
N TRP A 268 -7.21 -7.61 -21.03
CA TRP A 268 -7.06 -7.84 -19.60
C TRP A 268 -8.37 -7.68 -18.82
N ARG A 269 -8.44 -8.35 -17.68
CA ARG A 269 -9.52 -8.21 -16.70
C ARG A 269 -8.93 -8.19 -15.29
N VAL A 270 -9.76 -7.75 -14.34
CA VAL A 270 -9.44 -7.78 -12.91
C VAL A 270 -10.50 -8.61 -12.19
N ALA A 271 -10.07 -9.45 -11.27
CA ALA A 271 -10.94 -10.26 -10.42
C ALA A 271 -10.46 -10.21 -8.97
N PRO A 272 -11.31 -10.49 -7.98
CA PRO A 272 -10.84 -10.82 -6.63
C PRO A 272 -9.79 -11.92 -6.67
N LEU A 273 -8.91 -11.95 -5.65
CA LEU A 273 -8.01 -13.09 -5.47
C LEU A 273 -8.80 -14.37 -5.24
N PRO A 274 -8.23 -15.54 -5.59
CA PRO A 274 -8.72 -16.81 -5.06
C PRO A 274 -8.69 -16.79 -3.53
N THR A 275 -9.64 -17.46 -2.88
CA THR A 275 -9.71 -17.55 -1.42
C THR A 275 -9.29 -18.94 -0.93
N TRP A 276 -8.97 -19.04 0.36
CA TRP A 276 -8.71 -20.30 1.06
C TRP A 276 -10.02 -21.00 1.51
N GLY A 277 -11.01 -21.09 0.60
CA GLY A 277 -12.35 -21.53 0.91
C GLY A 277 -13.06 -20.54 1.83
N ASP A 278 -13.53 -21.01 2.98
CA ASP A 278 -14.22 -20.18 3.99
C ASP A 278 -13.27 -19.58 5.04
N LYS A 279 -11.94 -19.80 4.90
CA LYS A 279 -10.93 -19.31 5.86
C LYS A 279 -10.46 -17.90 5.48
N GLY A 280 -10.08 -17.13 6.49
CA GLY A 280 -9.36 -15.85 6.37
C GLY A 280 -10.12 -14.74 5.65
N TYR A 281 -9.44 -14.06 4.78
CA TYR A 281 -9.88 -12.84 4.12
C TYR A 281 -9.97 -13.02 2.59
N LYS A 282 -10.72 -12.13 1.93
CA LYS A 282 -10.80 -12.11 0.46
C LYS A 282 -9.55 -11.48 -0.18
N THR A 283 -8.83 -10.67 0.57
CA THR A 283 -7.63 -9.96 0.11
C THR A 283 -6.68 -9.67 1.27
N PHE A 284 -5.52 -9.17 0.93
CA PHE A 284 -4.54 -8.58 1.83
C PHE A 284 -3.99 -7.29 1.20
N HIS A 285 -3.15 -6.56 1.91
CA HIS A 285 -2.55 -5.32 1.42
C HIS A 285 -1.09 -5.55 1.01
N TRP A 286 -0.64 -4.85 -0.03
CA TRP A 286 0.76 -4.83 -0.43
C TRP A 286 1.19 -3.44 -0.88
N GLY A 287 2.21 -2.90 -0.20
CA GLY A 287 2.72 -1.55 -0.43
C GLY A 287 1.78 -0.47 0.06
N GLY A 288 1.99 0.72 -0.43
CA GLY A 288 1.32 1.94 -0.06
C GLY A 288 2.26 2.94 0.58
N THR A 289 1.84 4.19 0.60
CA THR A 289 2.62 5.31 1.13
C THR A 289 1.75 6.14 2.05
N GLY A 290 2.20 6.35 3.26
CA GLY A 290 1.55 7.27 4.18
C GLY A 290 2.34 8.56 4.36
N PHE A 291 1.63 9.64 4.65
CA PHE A 291 2.20 10.95 4.84
C PHE A 291 2.11 11.36 6.30
N ALA A 292 3.28 11.67 6.87
CA ALA A 292 3.45 12.12 8.24
C ALA A 292 4.04 13.51 8.30
N ILE A 293 3.70 14.30 9.34
CA ILE A 293 4.19 15.67 9.56
C ILE A 293 5.22 15.66 10.67
N HIS A 294 6.41 16.19 10.41
CA HIS A 294 7.45 16.27 11.42
C HIS A 294 7.16 17.40 12.43
N LYS A 295 7.41 17.14 13.73
CA LYS A 295 7.12 18.11 14.82
C LYS A 295 7.96 19.39 14.75
N SER A 296 9.12 19.36 14.12
CA SER A 296 9.96 20.56 13.95
C SER A 296 9.47 21.50 12.85
N SER A 297 8.46 21.11 12.07
CA SER A 297 7.87 21.97 11.05
C SER A 297 7.32 23.26 11.65
N GLU A 298 7.67 24.39 11.07
CA GLU A 298 7.06 25.70 11.37
C GLU A 298 5.73 25.91 10.60
N ALA A 299 5.38 24.95 9.71
CA ALA A 299 4.25 25.01 8.80
C ALA A 299 3.26 23.83 9.01
N VAL A 300 3.11 23.33 10.26
CA VAL A 300 2.22 22.21 10.58
C VAL A 300 0.77 22.47 10.16
N ASP A 301 0.29 23.70 10.28
CA ASP A 301 -1.05 24.13 9.85
C ASP A 301 -1.22 24.04 8.33
N VAL A 302 -0.23 24.45 7.57
CA VAL A 302 -0.20 24.36 6.10
C VAL A 302 -0.11 22.90 5.65
N ALA A 303 0.75 22.11 6.29
CA ALA A 303 0.88 20.66 6.03
C ALA A 303 -0.43 19.90 6.32
N LYS A 304 -1.09 20.18 7.46
CA LYS A 304 -2.41 19.60 7.78
C LYS A 304 -3.46 19.99 6.74
N LYS A 305 -3.46 21.25 6.28
CA LYS A 305 -4.40 21.70 5.24
C LYS A 305 -4.18 20.99 3.90
N LEU A 306 -2.93 20.80 3.50
CA LEU A 306 -2.60 20.03 2.30
C LEU A 306 -3.10 18.58 2.42
N LEU A 307 -2.83 17.90 3.54
CA LEU A 307 -3.31 16.54 3.77
C LEU A 307 -4.84 16.47 3.84
N GLU A 308 -5.50 17.48 4.45
CA GLU A 308 -6.96 17.59 4.47
C GLU A 308 -7.53 17.60 3.05
N LEU A 309 -7.03 18.47 2.20
CA LEU A 309 -7.50 18.61 0.81
C LEU A 309 -7.22 17.35 -0.01
N ALA A 310 -6.02 16.78 0.10
CA ALA A 310 -5.57 15.69 -0.76
C ALA A 310 -6.10 14.30 -0.33
N TYR A 311 -6.16 14.03 0.98
CA TYR A 311 -6.42 12.66 1.47
C TYR A 311 -7.53 12.53 2.52
N PHE A 312 -7.77 13.53 3.36
CA PHE A 312 -8.85 13.45 4.36
C PHE A 312 -10.21 13.88 3.82
N SER A 313 -10.24 14.71 2.77
CA SER A 313 -11.51 15.12 2.16
C SER A 313 -12.07 14.07 1.21
N TYR A 314 -13.41 14.00 1.11
CA TYR A 314 -14.10 13.12 0.15
C TYR A 314 -13.68 13.41 -1.29
N GLU A 315 -13.63 14.69 -1.69
CA GLU A 315 -13.25 15.09 -3.04
C GLU A 315 -11.77 14.82 -3.33
N GLY A 316 -10.88 14.97 -2.35
CA GLY A 316 -9.47 14.60 -2.47
C GLY A 316 -9.29 13.10 -2.75
N GLN A 317 -10.07 12.25 -2.09
CA GLN A 317 -10.06 10.80 -2.36
C GLN A 317 -10.50 10.46 -3.79
N ILE A 318 -11.47 11.21 -4.36
CA ILE A 318 -11.90 11.04 -5.75
C ILE A 318 -10.84 11.60 -6.71
N ALA A 319 -10.31 12.80 -6.44
CA ALA A 319 -9.28 13.43 -7.26
C ALA A 319 -8.01 12.56 -7.35
N LYS A 320 -7.61 11.93 -6.26
CA LYS A 320 -6.52 10.97 -6.20
C LYS A 320 -6.73 9.79 -7.16
N TYR A 321 -7.93 9.18 -7.12
CA TYR A 321 -8.27 8.09 -8.04
C TYR A 321 -8.21 8.53 -9.51
N ASP A 322 -8.70 9.73 -9.82
CA ASP A 322 -8.63 10.28 -11.17
C ASP A 322 -7.21 10.59 -11.62
N PHE A 323 -6.35 11.03 -10.69
CA PHE A 323 -4.97 11.43 -10.98
C PHE A 323 -4.06 10.22 -11.24
N PHE A 324 -4.06 9.23 -10.33
CA PHE A 324 -3.13 8.09 -10.43
C PHE A 324 -3.77 6.70 -10.23
N GLY A 325 -5.08 6.60 -10.06
CA GLY A 325 -5.80 5.31 -9.98
C GLY A 325 -5.73 4.64 -8.61
N GLY A 326 -5.18 5.31 -7.58
CA GLY A 326 -5.13 4.77 -6.22
C GLY A 326 -6.52 4.69 -5.60
N MET A 327 -6.92 3.49 -5.15
CA MET A 327 -8.24 3.29 -4.55
C MET A 327 -8.38 4.09 -3.26
N PRO A 328 -9.55 4.71 -3.02
CA PRO A 328 -9.81 5.42 -1.78
C PRO A 328 -9.63 4.56 -0.53
N THR A 329 -9.10 5.17 0.52
CA THR A 329 -9.08 4.62 1.89
C THR A 329 -10.32 5.02 2.68
N LEU A 330 -11.00 6.10 2.29
CA LEU A 330 -12.33 6.47 2.78
C LEU A 330 -13.39 5.60 2.09
N LEU A 331 -14.07 4.74 2.84
CA LEU A 331 -14.96 3.70 2.31
C LEU A 331 -16.12 4.25 1.46
N ALA A 332 -16.71 5.38 1.89
CA ALA A 332 -17.78 6.02 1.13
C ALA A 332 -17.32 6.53 -0.24
N ALA A 333 -16.07 7.00 -0.35
CA ALA A 333 -15.51 7.46 -1.62
C ALA A 333 -15.22 6.29 -2.57
N LEU A 334 -14.86 5.12 -2.04
CA LEU A 334 -14.64 3.91 -2.85
C LEU A 334 -15.92 3.50 -3.61
N GLU A 335 -17.09 3.72 -3.02
CA GLU A 335 -18.39 3.41 -3.63
C GLU A 335 -18.99 4.55 -4.48
N ASP A 336 -18.30 5.70 -4.59
CA ASP A 336 -18.77 6.83 -5.41
C ASP A 336 -18.93 6.39 -6.88
N PRO A 337 -20.05 6.73 -7.57
CA PRO A 337 -20.25 6.39 -8.97
C PRO A 337 -19.14 6.85 -9.91
N ARG A 338 -18.43 7.95 -9.60
CA ARG A 338 -17.25 8.41 -10.37
C ARG A 338 -16.12 7.39 -10.38
N ILE A 339 -16.06 6.55 -9.35
CA ILE A 339 -15.09 5.45 -9.20
C ILE A 339 -15.74 4.12 -9.59
N ALA A 340 -16.83 3.75 -8.90
CA ALA A 340 -17.47 2.45 -9.01
C ALA A 340 -18.01 2.15 -10.41
N ASP A 341 -18.51 3.17 -11.12
CA ASP A 341 -19.09 3.01 -12.46
C ASP A 341 -18.11 3.29 -13.60
N LYS A 342 -16.88 3.74 -13.30
CA LYS A 342 -15.87 4.07 -14.29
C LYS A 342 -15.38 2.82 -15.01
N LYS A 343 -15.56 2.82 -16.33
CA LYS A 343 -15.13 1.73 -17.21
C LYS A 343 -13.81 2.06 -17.88
N PHE A 344 -12.98 1.05 -18.03
CA PHE A 344 -11.68 1.20 -18.67
C PHE A 344 -11.59 0.34 -19.92
N ASP A 345 -11.30 0.95 -21.06
CA ASP A 345 -11.15 0.26 -22.35
C ASP A 345 -10.02 -0.76 -22.32
N PHE A 346 -8.94 -0.47 -21.58
CA PHE A 346 -7.84 -1.41 -21.36
C PHE A 346 -8.30 -2.73 -20.76
N TYR A 347 -9.33 -2.72 -19.91
CA TYR A 347 -9.99 -3.89 -19.34
C TYR A 347 -11.26 -4.31 -20.10
N GLY A 348 -11.33 -4.02 -21.41
CA GLY A 348 -12.47 -4.40 -22.24
C GLY A 348 -13.81 -3.82 -21.79
N GLY A 349 -13.81 -2.63 -21.22
CA GLY A 349 -15.00 -1.96 -20.71
C GLY A 349 -15.46 -2.45 -19.33
N GLN A 350 -14.62 -3.18 -18.58
CA GLN A 350 -14.91 -3.57 -17.20
C GLN A 350 -14.94 -2.34 -16.29
N LYS A 351 -15.82 -2.35 -15.28
CA LYS A 351 -15.76 -1.44 -14.14
C LYS A 351 -14.56 -1.82 -13.30
N PHE A 352 -13.48 -1.05 -13.42
CA PHE A 352 -12.19 -1.39 -12.83
C PHE A 352 -12.22 -1.49 -11.30
N ALA A 353 -12.99 -0.63 -10.63
CA ALA A 353 -13.08 -0.60 -9.17
C ALA A 353 -13.92 -1.75 -8.57
N GLU A 354 -14.79 -2.40 -9.35
CA GLU A 354 -15.72 -3.41 -8.83
C GLU A 354 -15.05 -4.57 -8.06
N PRO A 355 -13.94 -5.19 -8.51
CA PRO A 355 -13.24 -6.20 -7.75
C PRO A 355 -12.70 -5.68 -6.42
N PHE A 356 -12.14 -4.47 -6.39
CA PHE A 356 -11.60 -3.85 -5.18
C PHE A 356 -12.69 -3.56 -4.16
N ILE A 357 -13.82 -2.99 -4.59
CA ILE A 357 -15.00 -2.73 -3.74
C ILE A 357 -15.49 -4.04 -3.12
N SER A 358 -15.53 -5.12 -3.90
CA SER A 358 -16.04 -6.42 -3.44
C SER A 358 -15.20 -7.09 -2.35
N VAL A 359 -13.94 -6.68 -2.19
CA VAL A 359 -12.99 -7.24 -1.21
C VAL A 359 -12.64 -6.27 -0.06
N ALA A 360 -12.92 -4.98 -0.22
CA ALA A 360 -12.51 -3.94 0.74
C ALA A 360 -12.99 -4.19 2.19
N GLY A 361 -14.19 -4.79 2.36
CA GLY A 361 -14.72 -5.16 3.67
C GLY A 361 -14.20 -6.49 4.24
N SER A 362 -13.28 -7.16 3.54
CA SER A 362 -12.70 -8.44 3.97
C SER A 362 -11.23 -8.52 3.56
N SER A 363 -10.42 -7.64 4.13
CA SER A 363 -8.97 -7.61 3.97
C SER A 363 -8.26 -7.96 5.27
N ALA A 364 -7.11 -8.65 5.17
CA ALA A 364 -6.22 -8.81 6.31
C ALA A 364 -5.72 -7.44 6.79
N ASP A 365 -5.51 -7.31 8.11
CA ASP A 365 -4.92 -6.10 8.68
C ASP A 365 -3.50 -5.89 8.15
N ASP A 366 -3.18 -4.64 7.83
CA ASP A 366 -1.81 -4.24 7.47
C ASP A 366 -1.06 -3.85 8.74
N TYR A 367 -0.94 -4.82 9.64
CA TYR A 367 -0.35 -4.64 10.96
C TYR A 367 1.13 -4.24 10.87
N GLN A 368 1.50 -3.22 11.62
CA GLN A 368 2.86 -2.73 11.74
C GLN A 368 3.46 -3.11 13.10
N HIS A 369 4.67 -3.66 13.03
CA HIS A 369 5.47 -4.03 14.21
C HIS A 369 6.94 -3.74 13.90
N VAL A 370 7.74 -3.45 14.92
CA VAL A 370 9.20 -3.22 14.75
C VAL A 370 9.87 -4.40 14.02
N GLY A 371 9.44 -5.62 14.28
CA GLY A 371 9.90 -6.84 13.63
C GLY A 371 9.40 -7.06 12.18
N ARG A 372 8.55 -6.17 11.63
CA ARG A 372 8.01 -6.34 10.27
C ARG A 372 9.10 -6.44 9.21
N ALA A 373 10.14 -5.60 9.32
CA ALA A 373 11.25 -5.61 8.38
C ALA A 373 12.02 -6.95 8.42
N ILE A 374 12.12 -7.57 9.60
CA ILE A 374 12.69 -8.91 9.79
C ILE A 374 11.84 -9.96 9.06
N ILE A 375 10.53 -9.98 9.33
CA ILE A 375 9.56 -10.87 8.65
C ILE A 375 9.69 -10.75 7.13
N ASP A 376 9.73 -9.52 6.63
CA ASP A 376 9.84 -9.23 5.20
C ASP A 376 11.17 -9.71 4.60
N SER A 377 12.29 -9.50 5.30
CA SER A 377 13.62 -9.91 4.84
C SER A 377 13.76 -11.44 4.80
N VAL A 378 13.47 -12.10 5.93
CA VAL A 378 13.54 -13.56 6.05
C VAL A 378 12.61 -14.25 5.05
N SER A 379 11.38 -13.73 4.89
CA SER A 379 10.44 -14.32 3.93
C SER A 379 10.89 -14.19 2.48
N ARG A 380 11.55 -13.11 2.11
CA ARG A 380 12.09 -12.90 0.74
C ARG A 380 13.13 -13.96 0.40
N ASP A 381 14.07 -14.16 1.30
CA ASP A 381 15.17 -15.09 1.09
C ASP A 381 14.65 -16.53 1.01
N LEU A 382 13.81 -16.92 1.96
CA LEU A 382 13.24 -18.27 2.00
C LEU A 382 12.28 -18.55 0.85
N THR A 383 11.48 -17.57 0.41
CA THR A 383 10.63 -17.73 -0.77
C THR A 383 11.47 -17.98 -2.03
N THR A 384 12.61 -17.29 -2.17
CA THR A 384 13.53 -17.49 -3.29
C THR A 384 14.10 -18.91 -3.29
N LEU A 385 14.56 -19.41 -2.15
CA LEU A 385 15.08 -20.77 -2.02
C LEU A 385 14.01 -21.83 -2.28
N LEU A 386 12.80 -21.61 -1.76
CA LEU A 386 11.65 -22.51 -1.96
C LEU A 386 11.24 -22.56 -3.45
N ALA A 387 11.18 -21.40 -4.11
CA ALA A 387 10.83 -21.30 -5.53
C ALA A 387 11.85 -21.96 -6.45
N ASN A 388 13.13 -21.93 -6.07
CA ASN A 388 14.21 -22.62 -6.77
C ASN A 388 14.27 -24.13 -6.49
N GLY A 389 13.48 -24.63 -5.54
CA GLY A 389 13.54 -26.03 -5.07
C GLY A 389 14.80 -26.36 -4.28
N GLU A 390 15.46 -25.36 -3.69
CA GLU A 390 16.68 -25.53 -2.88
C GLU A 390 16.36 -25.94 -1.46
N ILE A 391 15.13 -25.64 -0.99
CA ILE A 391 14.60 -26.06 0.32
C ILE A 391 13.16 -26.56 0.16
N THR A 392 12.70 -27.39 1.09
CA THR A 392 11.31 -27.85 1.19
C THR A 392 10.47 -26.87 2.02
N ALA A 393 9.14 -27.05 2.00
CA ALA A 393 8.21 -26.29 2.85
C ALA A 393 8.54 -26.46 4.34
N GLU A 394 8.90 -27.69 4.76
CA GLU A 394 9.31 -27.98 6.13
C GLU A 394 10.58 -27.24 6.53
N GLU A 395 11.60 -27.25 5.65
CA GLU A 395 12.85 -26.51 5.89
C GLU A 395 12.62 -24.98 5.91
N ALA A 396 11.74 -24.47 5.04
CA ALA A 396 11.38 -23.05 5.03
C ALA A 396 10.69 -22.65 6.34
N HIS A 397 9.76 -23.48 6.83
CA HIS A 397 9.06 -23.29 8.09
C HIS A 397 10.02 -23.22 9.29
N GLU A 398 10.88 -24.24 9.45
CA GLU A 398 11.84 -24.30 10.55
C GLU A 398 12.80 -23.10 10.52
N ARG A 399 13.34 -22.76 9.33
CA ARG A 399 14.26 -21.63 9.16
C ARG A 399 13.57 -20.29 9.42
N PHE A 400 12.31 -20.12 8.97
CA PHE A 400 11.58 -18.87 9.18
C PHE A 400 11.43 -18.58 10.66
N ILE A 401 10.91 -19.54 11.44
CA ILE A 401 10.69 -19.36 12.88
C ILE A 401 12.02 -19.08 13.58
N SER A 402 13.05 -19.89 13.32
CA SER A 402 14.35 -19.70 13.97
C SER A 402 15.00 -18.35 13.65
N GLN A 403 15.04 -17.97 12.37
CA GLN A 403 15.70 -16.72 11.95
C GLN A 403 14.95 -15.50 12.43
N VAL A 404 13.62 -15.52 12.37
CA VAL A 404 12.80 -14.40 12.87
C VAL A 404 12.99 -14.24 14.37
N GLN A 405 12.94 -15.34 15.14
CA GLN A 405 13.16 -15.28 16.61
C GLN A 405 14.55 -14.79 16.94
N ASP A 406 15.57 -15.36 16.28
CA ASP A 406 16.98 -14.96 16.52
C ASP A 406 17.20 -13.47 16.25
N GLU A 407 16.60 -12.89 15.20
CA GLU A 407 16.73 -11.47 14.88
C GLU A 407 15.91 -10.57 15.81
N LEU A 408 14.70 -11.01 16.23
CA LEU A 408 13.88 -10.27 17.20
C LEU A 408 14.54 -10.18 18.58
N ASP A 409 15.28 -11.21 18.98
CA ASP A 409 16.02 -11.22 20.26
C ASP A 409 17.15 -10.16 20.32
N PHE A 410 17.52 -9.55 19.17
CA PHE A 410 18.50 -8.47 19.08
C PHE A 410 17.87 -7.06 19.00
N LEU A 411 16.54 -6.95 18.87
CA LEU A 411 15.84 -5.66 18.93
C LEU A 411 15.63 -5.20 20.37
#